data_00878233a325b5f2e3a3a1a9f0f9f1b7
#
_entry.id   00878233a325b5f2e3a3a1a9f0f9f1b7
#
_cell.length_a   1.000
_cell.length_b   1.000
_cell.length_c   1.000
_cell.angle_alpha   90.00
_cell.angle_beta   90.00
_cell.angle_gamma   90.00
#
_symmetry.space_group_name_H-M   'P 1'
#
loop_
_entity.id
_entity.type
_entity.pdbx_description
1 polymer ?
#
loop_
_entity_poly.entity_id
_entity_poly.type
_entity_poly.pdbx_seq_one_letter_code
_entity_poly.pdbx_strand_id
1 'polypeptide(L)' 'MEILGKILGSSARVKIMRLFLLNRGKGFTSKDVIKRSRVSPDIARKELKLLASVSFIKKRPKDWTFNSS' A
#
# COMPACT_ATOMS: atom_id res chain seq x y z
N MET A 1 16.74 -7.62 9.15
CA MET A 1 17.26 -6.30 8.77
C MET A 1 16.38 -5.19 9.29
N GLU A 2 16.36 -5.11 10.59
CA GLU A 2 15.49 -4.18 11.26
C GLU A 2 15.89 -2.73 11.08
N ILE A 3 17.18 -2.49 10.96
CA ILE A 3 17.69 -1.14 10.74
C ILE A 3 17.17 -0.60 9.42
N LEU A 4 17.21 -1.40 8.36
CA LEU A 4 16.71 -0.99 7.07
C LEU A 4 15.22 -0.76 7.10
N GLY A 5 14.48 -1.61 7.81
CA GLY A 5 13.05 -1.43 7.98
C GLY A 5 12.70 -0.12 8.63
N LYS A 6 13.47 0.28 9.64
CA LYS A 6 13.26 1.53 10.34
C LYS A 6 13.59 2.73 9.46
N ILE A 7 14.67 2.64 8.71
CA ILE A 7 15.11 3.74 7.85
C ILE A 7 14.16 3.93 6.67
N LEU A 8 13.71 2.83 6.07
CA LEU A 8 12.83 2.88 4.91
C LEU A 8 11.36 3.01 5.27
N GLY A 9 11.06 3.15 6.54
CA GLY A 9 9.70 3.22 7.01
C GLY A 9 9.29 1.91 7.62
N SER A 10 8.78 0.99 6.87
CA SER A 10 8.38 -0.30 7.41
C SER A 10 8.31 -1.36 6.33
N SER A 11 8.40 -2.61 6.76
CA SER A 11 8.21 -3.71 5.83
C SER A 11 6.78 -3.72 5.29
N ALA A 12 5.83 -3.20 6.06
CA ALA A 12 4.46 -3.09 5.61
C ALA A 12 4.35 -2.20 4.39
N ARG A 13 5.05 -1.07 4.37
CA ARG A 13 5.04 -0.16 3.23
C ARG A 13 5.54 -0.86 1.98
N VAL A 14 6.66 -1.57 2.10
CA VAL A 14 7.23 -2.29 0.97
C VAL A 14 6.28 -3.36 0.46
N LYS A 15 5.64 -4.10 1.37
CA LYS A 15 4.68 -5.13 0.99
C LYS A 15 3.51 -4.56 0.23
N ILE A 16 2.98 -3.44 0.71
CA ILE A 16 1.83 -2.79 0.08
C ILE A 16 2.23 -2.21 -1.28
N MET A 17 3.38 -1.55 -1.35
CA MET A 17 3.87 -1.03 -2.63
C MET A 17 4.04 -2.13 -3.66
N ARG A 18 4.59 -3.26 -3.24
CA ARG A 18 4.79 -4.39 -4.14
C ARG A 18 3.47 -4.95 -4.65
N LEU A 19 2.47 -5.00 -3.77
CA LEU A 19 1.14 -5.47 -4.16
C LEU A 19 0.60 -4.66 -5.34
N PHE A 20 0.69 -3.34 -5.25
CA PHE A 20 0.21 -2.46 -6.30
C PHE A 20 1.07 -2.53 -7.55
N LEU A 21 2.40 -2.58 -7.39
CA LEU A 21 3.31 -2.65 -8.54
C LEU A 21 3.13 -3.91 -9.37
N LEU A 22 2.91 -5.04 -8.70
CA LEU A 22 2.73 -6.31 -9.40
C LEU A 22 1.34 -6.48 -9.97
N ASN A 23 0.41 -5.60 -9.62
CA ASN A 23 -0.98 -5.70 -10.05
C ASN A 23 -1.49 -4.34 -10.51
N ARG A 24 -0.76 -3.70 -11.41
CA ARG A 24 -1.03 -2.32 -11.80
C ARG A 24 -2.44 -2.06 -12.32
N GLY A 25 -3.02 -3.01 -13.00
CA GLY A 25 -4.36 -2.84 -13.55
C GLY A 25 -5.49 -3.15 -12.61
N LYS A 26 -5.19 -3.56 -11.39
CA LYS A 26 -6.20 -3.97 -10.42
C LYS A 26 -6.40 -2.94 -9.33
N GLY A 27 -7.64 -2.85 -8.83
CA GLY A 27 -7.94 -2.06 -7.64
C GLY A 27 -8.03 -2.98 -6.43
N PHE A 28 -7.64 -2.45 -5.28
CA PHE A 28 -7.70 -3.19 -4.03
C PHE A 28 -8.40 -2.35 -2.98
N THR A 29 -9.35 -2.98 -2.27
CA THR A 29 -9.98 -2.33 -1.11
C THR A 29 -9.01 -2.40 0.06
N SER A 30 -9.31 -1.65 1.12
CA SER A 30 -8.51 -1.73 2.34
C SER A 30 -8.45 -3.16 2.87
N LYS A 31 -9.56 -3.88 2.81
CA LYS A 31 -9.61 -5.28 3.24
C LYS A 31 -8.68 -6.15 2.40
N ASP A 32 -8.66 -5.93 1.08
CA ASP A 32 -7.78 -6.68 0.20
C ASP A 32 -6.32 -6.43 0.56
N VAL A 33 -5.97 -5.18 0.80
CA VAL A 33 -4.59 -4.82 1.16
C VAL A 33 -4.19 -5.49 2.47
N ILE A 34 -5.06 -5.44 3.47
CA ILE A 34 -4.81 -6.07 4.76
C ILE A 34 -4.57 -7.57 4.59
N LYS A 35 -5.45 -8.22 3.85
CA LYS A 35 -5.39 -9.66 3.67
C LYS A 35 -4.18 -10.10 2.86
N ARG A 36 -3.94 -9.42 1.73
CA ARG A 36 -2.88 -9.83 0.81
C ARG A 36 -1.48 -9.44 1.31
N SER A 37 -1.37 -8.30 1.98
CA SER A 37 -0.09 -7.85 2.50
C SER A 37 0.18 -8.32 3.91
N ARG A 38 -0.81 -8.91 4.57
CA ARG A 38 -0.69 -9.41 5.94
C ARG A 38 -0.22 -8.35 6.91
N VAL A 39 -0.87 -7.19 6.85
CA VAL A 39 -0.57 -6.08 7.75
C VAL A 39 -1.81 -5.78 8.58
N SER A 40 -1.61 -5.11 9.72
CA SER A 40 -2.75 -4.74 10.56
C SER A 40 -3.60 -3.67 9.89
N PRO A 41 -4.90 -3.59 10.23
CA PRO A 41 -5.76 -2.56 9.64
C PRO A 41 -5.26 -1.14 9.85
N ASP A 42 -4.72 -0.84 11.02
CA ASP A 42 -4.22 0.50 11.32
C ASP A 42 -3.04 0.87 10.43
N ILE A 43 -2.11 -0.07 10.31
CA ILE A 43 -0.93 0.13 9.46
C ILE A 43 -1.35 0.26 8.01
N ALA A 44 -2.26 -0.60 7.55
CA ALA A 44 -2.72 -0.55 6.17
C ALA A 44 -3.32 0.81 5.83
N ARG A 45 -4.21 1.32 6.68
CA ARG A 45 -4.82 2.63 6.44
C ARG A 45 -3.80 3.75 6.42
N LYS A 46 -2.87 3.71 7.34
CA LYS A 46 -1.82 4.72 7.44
C LYS A 46 -0.94 4.72 6.18
N GLU A 47 -0.53 3.54 5.74
CA GLU A 47 0.31 3.43 4.56
C GLU A 47 -0.44 3.80 3.28
N LEU A 48 -1.70 3.41 3.17
CA LEU A 48 -2.51 3.77 2.01
C LEU A 48 -2.64 5.28 1.88
N LYS A 49 -2.87 5.98 2.99
CA LYS A 49 -2.95 7.44 2.97
C LYS A 49 -1.63 8.06 2.55
N LEU A 50 -0.53 7.55 3.09
CA LEU A 50 0.79 8.04 2.74
C LEU A 50 1.09 7.84 1.26
N LEU A 51 0.86 6.63 0.77
CA LEU A 51 1.14 6.32 -0.63
C LEU A 51 0.27 7.12 -1.58
N ALA A 52 -0.97 7.39 -1.19
CA ALA A 52 -1.84 8.25 -1.98
C ALA A 52 -1.36 9.70 -1.98
N SER A 53 -0.85 10.17 -0.84
CA SER A 53 -0.38 11.55 -0.71
C SER A 53 0.84 11.84 -1.59
N VAL A 54 1.64 10.81 -1.86
CA VAL A 54 2.80 10.97 -2.75
C VAL A 54 2.50 10.49 -4.18
N SER A 55 1.23 10.24 -4.47
CA SER A 55 0.76 9.84 -5.79
C SER A 55 1.28 8.49 -6.28
N PHE A 56 1.70 7.63 -5.38
CA PHE A 56 2.10 6.28 -5.75
C PHE A 56 0.87 5.43 -6.09
N ILE A 57 -0.22 5.63 -5.33
CA ILE A 57 -1.49 4.99 -5.60
C ILE A 57 -2.56 6.08 -5.70
N LYS A 58 -3.70 5.71 -6.28
CA LYS A 58 -4.82 6.62 -6.48
C LYS A 58 -6.05 6.09 -5.77
N LYS A 59 -6.71 6.94 -5.00
CA LYS A 59 -7.95 6.58 -4.31
C LYS A 59 -9.11 6.65 -5.29
N ARG A 60 -9.91 5.60 -5.33
CA ARG A 60 -11.17 5.57 -6.08
C ARG A 60 -12.31 5.36 -5.09
N PRO A 61 -13.58 5.58 -5.50
CA PRO A 61 -14.70 5.47 -4.56
C PRO A 61 -14.75 4.17 -3.77
N LYS A 62 -14.39 3.06 -4.39
CA LYS A 62 -14.48 1.76 -3.74
C LYS A 62 -13.16 1.10 -3.43
N ASP A 63 -12.08 1.57 -4.00
CA ASP A 63 -10.79 0.90 -3.83
C ASP A 63 -9.62 1.85 -4.07
N TRP A 64 -8.43 1.27 -4.13
CA TRP A 64 -7.19 1.96 -4.43
C TRP A 64 -6.56 1.28 -5.63
N THR A 65 -5.85 2.03 -6.45
CA THR A 65 -5.18 1.45 -7.61
C THR A 65 -3.83 2.13 -7.79
N PHE A 66 -2.91 1.43 -8.46
CA PHE A 66 -1.61 2.02 -8.79
C PHE A 66 -1.81 3.23 -9.68
N ASN A 67 -1.12 4.32 -9.36
CA ASN A 67 -1.23 5.54 -10.16
C ASN A 67 -0.25 5.47 -11.32
N SER A 68 -0.76 5.12 -12.49
CA SER A 68 0.06 4.94 -13.69
C SER A 68 0.11 6.16 -14.60
N SER A 69 -0.52 7.23 -14.20
CA SER A 69 -0.54 8.45 -15.03
C SER A 69 0.72 9.27 -14.87
#